data_b40aea3e990a572648c428ef872b4f60
#
_entry.id   b40aea3e990a572648c428ef872b4f60
#
_cell.length_a   1.000
_cell.length_b   1.000
_cell.length_c   1.000
_cell.angle_alpha   90.00
_cell.angle_beta   90.00
_cell.angle_gamma   90.00
#
_symmetry.space_group_name_H-M   'P 1'
#
loop_
_entity.id
_entity.type
_entity.pdbx_description
1 polymer ?
#
loop_
_entity_poly.entity_id
_entity_poly.type
_entity_poly.pdbx_seq_one_letter_code
_entity_poly.pdbx_strand_id
1 'polypeptide(L)'
;TAFSVKFRVPQSLWSSGRACGKSVAARDINNRLDEIRAAALGIYAEQSAIREDVTAEDVKHQLLGMASEQETLLSYFRLFIRNFEKRVGINRTEKTLRAYCNSYNHLVRFLQMQYKLSDIPFAALDRSFIEKYDLYLRTECCLASGTIVNLTVQLKTIVGEAIADG
;
A
#
# COMPACT_ATOMS: atom_id res chain seq x y z
N THR A 1 19.34 -5.09 -10.42
CA THR A 1 17.99 -4.63 -10.08
C THR A 1 17.98 -3.13 -9.84
N ALA A 2 17.12 -2.37 -10.54
CA ALA A 2 16.99 -0.93 -10.41
C ALA A 2 15.53 -0.56 -10.07
N PHE A 3 15.35 0.55 -9.35
CA PHE A 3 14.04 1.16 -9.12
C PHE A 3 14.15 2.69 -9.11
N SER A 4 13.05 3.36 -9.40
CA SER A 4 13.01 4.83 -9.43
C SER A 4 12.66 5.38 -8.05
N VAL A 5 13.43 6.36 -7.58
CA VAL A 5 13.16 7.12 -6.35
C VAL A 5 12.28 8.36 -6.60
N LYS A 6 11.75 8.51 -7.83
CA LYS A 6 10.81 9.56 -8.29
C LYS A 6 11.32 11.01 -8.09
N PHE A 7 12.62 11.24 -7.88
CA PHE A 7 13.18 12.58 -7.87
C PHE A 7 13.47 13.08 -9.29
N ARG A 8 13.20 14.34 -9.54
CA ARG A 8 13.56 15.02 -10.79
C ARG A 8 14.71 15.97 -10.51
N VAL A 9 15.87 15.68 -11.07
CA VAL A 9 17.07 16.50 -10.96
C VAL A 9 17.54 16.85 -12.38
N PRO A 10 17.85 18.12 -12.70
CA PRO A 10 18.48 18.47 -13.96
C PRO A 10 19.78 17.67 -14.14
N GLN A 11 20.02 17.18 -15.36
CA GLN A 11 21.21 16.36 -15.63
C GLN A 11 22.53 17.08 -15.32
N SER A 12 22.56 18.41 -15.49
CA SER A 12 23.70 19.26 -15.16
C SER A 12 24.01 19.32 -13.64
N LEU A 13 23.03 18.98 -12.80
CA LEU A 13 23.15 18.97 -11.34
C LEU A 13 23.26 17.56 -10.77
N TRP A 14 23.54 16.57 -11.60
CA TRP A 14 23.67 15.17 -11.16
C TRP A 14 25.04 14.60 -11.55
N SER A 15 25.85 14.22 -10.55
CA SER A 15 27.14 13.58 -10.75
C SER A 15 27.41 12.51 -9.71
N SER A 16 28.00 11.41 -10.13
CA SER A 16 28.44 10.31 -9.25
C SER A 16 27.34 9.79 -8.30
N GLY A 17 26.09 9.75 -8.80
CA GLY A 17 24.96 9.22 -8.02
C GLY A 17 24.43 10.17 -6.93
N ARG A 18 24.74 11.48 -7.01
CA ARG A 18 24.30 12.51 -6.07
C ARG A 18 23.91 13.82 -6.78
N ALA A 19 23.05 14.58 -6.14
CA ALA A 19 22.77 15.95 -6.57
C ALA A 19 23.94 16.87 -6.20
N CYS A 20 24.43 17.62 -7.19
CA CYS A 20 25.52 18.57 -7.04
C CYS A 20 25.00 19.97 -6.65
N GLY A 21 25.87 20.75 -6.00
CA GLY A 21 25.58 22.13 -5.60
C GLY A 21 25.30 22.29 -4.11
N LYS A 22 25.29 23.56 -3.66
CA LYS A 22 25.09 23.94 -2.26
C LYS A 22 23.64 24.33 -1.93
N SER A 23 22.71 24.13 -2.86
CA SER A 23 21.29 24.47 -2.65
C SER A 23 20.65 23.58 -1.59
N VAL A 24 19.64 24.10 -0.91
CA VAL A 24 18.83 23.33 0.05
C VAL A 24 18.22 22.09 -0.64
N ALA A 25 17.67 22.27 -1.84
CA ALA A 25 17.09 21.18 -2.62
C ALA A 25 18.08 20.03 -2.92
N ALA A 26 19.35 20.36 -3.23
CA ALA A 26 20.38 19.34 -3.46
C ALA A 26 20.73 18.58 -2.17
N ARG A 27 20.75 19.25 -1.02
CA ARG A 27 20.95 18.60 0.28
C ARG A 27 19.79 17.69 0.65
N ASP A 28 18.55 18.15 0.47
CA ASP A 28 17.36 17.36 0.78
C ASP A 28 17.29 16.09 -0.07
N ILE A 29 17.59 16.19 -1.36
CA ILE A 29 17.67 15.02 -2.25
C ILE A 29 18.76 14.05 -1.78
N ASN A 30 19.96 14.56 -1.43
CA ASN A 30 21.05 13.72 -0.96
C ASN A 30 20.73 13.06 0.38
N ASN A 31 20.11 13.76 1.33
CA ASN A 31 19.66 13.20 2.61
C ASN A 31 18.66 12.05 2.37
N ARG A 32 17.69 12.27 1.49
CA ARG A 32 16.71 11.25 1.13
C ARG A 32 17.35 10.01 0.48
N LEU A 33 18.35 10.21 -0.36
CA LEU A 33 19.12 9.11 -0.96
C LEU A 33 19.92 8.33 0.09
N ASP A 34 20.49 9.01 1.07
CA ASP A 34 21.23 8.38 2.16
C ASP A 34 20.29 7.62 3.11
N GLU A 35 19.09 8.14 3.39
CA GLU A 35 18.03 7.41 4.12
C GLU A 35 17.63 6.11 3.41
N ILE A 36 17.41 6.16 2.09
CA ILE A 36 17.05 4.98 1.29
C ILE A 36 18.20 3.96 1.29
N ARG A 37 19.45 4.40 1.20
CA ARG A 37 20.63 3.52 1.28
C ARG A 37 20.76 2.86 2.65
N ALA A 38 20.58 3.64 3.72
CA ALA A 38 20.63 3.12 5.08
C ALA A 38 19.52 2.08 5.33
N ALA A 39 18.29 2.34 4.87
CA ALA A 39 17.18 1.40 4.95
C ALA A 39 17.47 0.10 4.17
N ALA A 40 18.01 0.20 2.95
CA ALA A 40 18.36 -0.97 2.14
C ALA A 40 19.45 -1.82 2.81
N LEU A 41 20.46 -1.19 3.41
CA LEU A 41 21.52 -1.89 4.14
C LEU A 41 20.99 -2.54 5.43
N GLY A 42 20.07 -1.89 6.14
CA GLY A 42 19.42 -2.47 7.32
C GLY A 42 18.63 -3.74 6.96
N ILE A 43 17.80 -3.67 5.92
CA ILE A 43 17.04 -4.80 5.41
C ILE A 43 17.97 -5.96 5.01
N TYR A 44 19.05 -5.66 4.29
CA TYR A 44 20.03 -6.67 3.88
C TYR A 44 20.67 -7.35 5.11
N ALA A 45 21.07 -6.57 6.11
CA ALA A 45 21.67 -7.10 7.32
C ALA A 45 20.70 -8.00 8.12
N GLU A 46 19.44 -7.57 8.26
CA GLU A 46 18.41 -8.37 8.93
C GLU A 46 18.13 -9.69 8.20
N GLN A 47 17.99 -9.65 6.88
CA GLN A 47 17.75 -10.85 6.09
C GLN A 47 18.95 -11.80 6.07
N SER A 48 20.17 -11.26 5.95
CA SER A 48 21.40 -12.05 5.94
C SER A 48 21.68 -12.72 7.28
N ALA A 49 21.11 -12.23 8.38
CA ALA A 49 21.17 -12.90 9.67
C ALA A 49 20.26 -14.15 9.74
N ILE A 50 19.26 -14.26 8.86
CA ILE A 50 18.26 -15.33 8.85
C ILE A 50 18.56 -16.35 7.75
N ARG A 51 19.07 -15.91 6.59
CA ARG A 51 19.36 -16.75 5.42
C ARG A 51 20.59 -16.27 4.67
N GLU A 52 21.33 -17.19 4.04
CA GLU A 52 22.58 -16.90 3.32
C GLU A 52 22.36 -16.38 1.88
N ASP A 53 21.19 -16.59 1.28
CA ASP A 53 20.88 -16.36 -0.13
C ASP A 53 20.05 -15.08 -0.38
N VAL A 54 20.36 -13.99 0.31
CA VAL A 54 19.65 -12.71 0.14
C VAL A 54 20.01 -12.06 -1.19
N THR A 55 19.00 -11.85 -2.04
CA THR A 55 19.18 -11.20 -3.34
C THR A 55 18.86 -9.70 -3.28
N ALA A 56 19.40 -8.93 -4.25
CA ALA A 56 19.08 -7.51 -4.39
C ALA A 56 17.58 -7.28 -4.72
N GLU A 57 16.90 -8.29 -5.28
CA GLU A 57 15.46 -8.26 -5.53
C GLU A 57 14.67 -8.36 -4.23
N ASP A 58 15.09 -9.20 -3.29
CA ASP A 58 14.46 -9.35 -1.96
C ASP A 58 14.54 -8.04 -1.18
N VAL A 59 15.75 -7.43 -1.14
CA VAL A 59 15.96 -6.13 -0.48
C VAL A 59 15.11 -5.04 -1.12
N LYS A 60 15.04 -5.00 -2.46
CA LYS A 60 14.18 -4.07 -3.19
C LYS A 60 12.70 -4.27 -2.84
N HIS A 61 12.21 -5.51 -2.87
CA HIS A 61 10.82 -5.83 -2.54
C HIS A 61 10.47 -5.40 -1.12
N GLN A 62 11.34 -5.65 -0.17
CA GLN A 62 11.12 -5.24 1.22
C GLN A 62 11.25 -3.72 1.40
N LEU A 63 12.22 -3.08 0.76
CA LEU A 63 12.41 -1.63 0.79
C LEU A 63 11.20 -0.90 0.18
N LEU A 64 10.71 -1.37 -0.95
CA LEU A 64 9.49 -0.85 -1.58
C LEU A 64 8.26 -1.19 -0.75
N GLY A 65 8.19 -2.36 -0.11
CA GLY A 65 7.17 -2.74 0.83
C GLY A 65 7.13 -1.82 2.06
N MET A 66 8.26 -1.46 2.62
CA MET A 66 8.36 -0.47 3.72
C MET A 66 7.97 0.95 3.26
N ALA A 67 8.32 1.32 2.01
CA ALA A 67 7.88 2.58 1.41
C ALA A 67 6.38 2.57 1.05
N SER A 68 5.82 1.38 0.84
CA SER A 68 4.43 1.15 0.44
C SER A 68 3.51 0.67 1.56
N GLU A 69 3.89 0.80 2.84
CA GLU A 69 2.93 0.55 3.94
C GLU A 69 1.67 1.43 3.83
N GLN A 70 1.74 2.53 3.07
CA GLN A 70 0.60 3.36 2.71
C GLN A 70 -0.02 3.00 1.35
N GLU A 71 0.63 2.16 0.51
CA GLU A 71 0.19 1.85 -0.85
C GLU A 71 -0.49 0.47 -0.99
N THR A 72 -0.63 -0.30 0.09
CA THR A 72 -1.36 -1.56 0.06
C THR A 72 -2.82 -1.36 0.47
N LEU A 73 -3.71 -2.13 -0.15
CA LEU A 73 -5.15 -2.01 0.00
C LEU A 73 -5.60 -2.08 1.46
N LEU A 74 -5.19 -3.11 2.20
CA LEU A 74 -5.65 -3.31 3.57
C LEU A 74 -4.99 -2.35 4.55
N SER A 75 -3.73 -1.98 4.33
CA SER A 75 -3.04 -0.98 5.16
C SER A 75 -3.69 0.39 5.02
N TYR A 76 -3.97 0.84 3.79
CA TYR A 76 -4.70 2.08 3.54
C TYR A 76 -6.13 2.02 4.10
N PHE A 77 -6.86 0.93 3.87
CA PHE A 77 -8.21 0.77 4.39
C PHE A 77 -8.26 0.83 5.91
N ARG A 78 -7.29 0.23 6.60
CA ARG A 78 -7.16 0.31 8.06
C ARG A 78 -6.92 1.75 8.54
N LEU A 79 -6.05 2.49 7.84
CA LEU A 79 -5.81 3.91 8.12
C LEU A 79 -7.09 4.73 7.92
N PHE A 80 -7.81 4.51 6.83
CA PHE A 80 -9.09 5.14 6.55
C PHE A 80 -10.10 4.88 7.69
N ILE A 81 -10.27 3.64 8.14
CA ILE A 81 -11.17 3.29 9.25
C ILE A 81 -10.79 4.06 10.51
N ARG A 82 -9.51 4.11 10.89
CA ARG A 82 -9.05 4.86 12.06
C ARG A 82 -9.36 6.36 11.97
N ASN A 83 -9.19 6.94 10.78
CA ASN A 83 -9.49 8.34 10.55
C ASN A 83 -11.00 8.61 10.52
N PHE A 84 -11.77 7.66 9.99
CA PHE A 84 -13.23 7.73 9.96
C PHE A 84 -13.81 7.65 11.39
N GLU A 85 -13.27 6.77 12.23
CA GLU A 85 -13.65 6.59 13.63
C GLU A 85 -13.56 7.89 14.43
N LYS A 86 -12.48 8.68 14.24
CA LYS A 86 -12.30 10.00 14.90
C LYS A 86 -13.40 11.02 14.52
N ARG A 87 -14.12 10.79 13.43
CA ARG A 87 -15.18 11.68 12.93
C ARG A 87 -16.58 11.21 13.32
N VAL A 88 -16.71 10.04 13.96
CA VAL A 88 -18.00 9.51 14.44
C VAL A 88 -18.54 10.41 15.54
N GLY A 89 -19.83 10.76 15.47
CA GLY A 89 -20.45 11.70 16.38
C GLY A 89 -20.27 13.18 16.01
N ILE A 90 -19.37 13.51 15.06
CA ILE A 90 -19.20 14.88 14.54
C ILE A 90 -19.95 15.02 13.20
N ASN A 91 -19.52 14.30 12.18
CA ASN A 91 -20.08 14.35 10.83
C ASN A 91 -20.19 12.95 10.19
N ARG A 92 -19.95 11.90 10.93
CA ARG A 92 -20.03 10.50 10.53
C ARG A 92 -20.83 9.68 11.54
N THR A 93 -21.45 8.59 11.07
CA THR A 93 -22.27 7.73 11.94
C THR A 93 -21.56 6.42 12.26
N GLU A 94 -21.82 5.89 13.43
CA GLU A 94 -21.31 4.57 13.84
C GLU A 94 -21.79 3.45 12.91
N LYS A 95 -23.00 3.54 12.38
CA LYS A 95 -23.54 2.58 11.42
C LYS A 95 -22.67 2.50 10.18
N THR A 96 -22.19 3.64 9.65
CA THR A 96 -21.31 3.70 8.48
C THR A 96 -19.93 3.15 8.84
N LEU A 97 -19.38 3.45 10.01
CA LEU A 97 -18.12 2.88 10.48
C LEU A 97 -18.18 1.34 10.49
N ARG A 98 -19.23 0.78 11.11
CA ARG A 98 -19.44 -0.69 11.14
C ARG A 98 -19.51 -1.29 9.75
N ALA A 99 -20.13 -0.60 8.79
CA ALA A 99 -20.19 -1.05 7.41
C ALA A 99 -18.79 -1.13 6.77
N TYR A 100 -17.92 -0.11 6.98
CA TYR A 100 -16.54 -0.16 6.51
C TYR A 100 -15.72 -1.26 7.19
N CYS A 101 -15.87 -1.46 8.50
CA CYS A 101 -15.22 -2.56 9.22
C CYS A 101 -15.65 -3.93 8.68
N ASN A 102 -16.92 -4.10 8.36
CA ASN A 102 -17.43 -5.33 7.74
C ASN A 102 -16.82 -5.56 6.35
N SER A 103 -16.76 -4.51 5.53
CA SER A 103 -16.13 -4.58 4.19
C SER A 103 -14.65 -4.96 4.28
N TYR A 104 -13.91 -4.34 5.21
CA TYR A 104 -12.52 -4.68 5.50
C TYR A 104 -12.35 -6.18 5.83
N ASN A 105 -13.18 -6.70 6.74
CA ASN A 105 -13.12 -8.10 7.15
C ASN A 105 -13.40 -9.08 5.99
N HIS A 106 -14.33 -8.76 5.09
CA HIS A 106 -14.58 -9.55 3.89
C HIS A 106 -13.37 -9.54 2.95
N LEU A 107 -12.71 -8.40 2.76
CA LEU A 107 -11.50 -8.31 1.95
C LEU A 107 -10.34 -9.12 2.55
N VAL A 108 -10.10 -9.03 3.85
CA VAL A 108 -9.06 -9.82 4.54
C VAL A 108 -9.27 -11.31 4.30
N ARG A 109 -10.49 -11.80 4.53
CA ARG A 109 -10.82 -13.23 4.31
C ARG A 109 -10.65 -13.64 2.85
N PHE A 110 -11.10 -12.82 1.92
CA PHE A 110 -10.95 -13.05 0.49
C PHE A 110 -9.48 -13.18 0.09
N LEU A 111 -8.63 -12.25 0.50
CA LEU A 111 -7.19 -12.29 0.20
C LEU A 111 -6.53 -13.55 0.79
N GLN A 112 -6.88 -13.91 2.02
CA GLN A 112 -6.35 -15.12 2.66
C GLN A 112 -6.81 -16.40 1.96
N MET A 113 -8.09 -16.49 1.58
CA MET A 113 -8.64 -17.69 0.94
C MET A 113 -8.18 -17.85 -0.50
N GLN A 114 -8.28 -16.78 -1.29
CA GLN A 114 -8.08 -16.84 -2.74
C GLN A 114 -6.61 -16.70 -3.15
N TYR A 115 -5.84 -15.87 -2.43
CA TYR A 115 -4.47 -15.52 -2.80
C TYR A 115 -3.42 -15.99 -1.80
N LYS A 116 -3.82 -16.43 -0.60
CA LYS A 116 -2.91 -16.77 0.51
C LYS A 116 -2.02 -15.59 0.94
N LEU A 117 -2.51 -14.36 0.74
CA LEU A 117 -1.80 -13.12 1.03
C LEU A 117 -2.42 -12.42 2.25
N SER A 118 -1.58 -11.69 2.98
CA SER A 118 -2.01 -10.83 4.08
C SER A 118 -2.45 -9.45 3.62
N ASP A 119 -1.97 -8.97 2.47
CA ASP A 119 -2.32 -7.69 1.84
C ASP A 119 -1.97 -7.72 0.35
N ILE A 120 -2.37 -6.68 -0.41
CA ILE A 120 -2.17 -6.59 -1.85
C ILE A 120 -1.91 -5.11 -2.25
N PRO A 121 -0.93 -4.82 -3.15
CA PRO A 121 -0.73 -3.48 -3.64
C PRO A 121 -1.91 -3.01 -4.51
N PHE A 122 -2.23 -1.72 -4.49
CA PHE A 122 -3.30 -1.15 -5.33
C PHE A 122 -3.13 -1.46 -6.83
N ALA A 123 -1.89 -1.54 -7.31
CA ALA A 123 -1.58 -1.88 -8.70
C ALA A 123 -2.05 -3.29 -9.13
N ALA A 124 -2.33 -4.18 -8.18
CA ALA A 124 -2.85 -5.51 -8.45
C ALA A 124 -4.39 -5.59 -8.45
N LEU A 125 -5.07 -4.47 -8.22
CA LEU A 125 -6.53 -4.37 -8.29
C LEU A 125 -6.98 -4.24 -9.75
N ASP A 126 -6.94 -5.33 -10.47
CA ASP A 126 -7.42 -5.42 -11.83
C ASP A 126 -8.90 -5.87 -11.92
N ARG A 127 -9.42 -5.93 -13.13
CA ARG A 127 -10.78 -6.43 -13.39
C ARG A 127 -10.97 -7.86 -12.88
N SER A 128 -9.98 -8.71 -13.05
CA SER A 128 -10.02 -10.11 -12.61
C SER A 128 -10.14 -10.23 -11.08
N PHE A 129 -9.46 -9.34 -10.34
CA PHE A 129 -9.60 -9.25 -8.90
C PHE A 129 -11.06 -8.95 -8.49
N ILE A 130 -11.68 -7.97 -9.12
CA ILE A 130 -13.06 -7.57 -8.80
C ILE A 130 -14.05 -8.69 -9.14
N GLU A 131 -13.89 -9.36 -10.28
CA GLU A 131 -14.74 -10.49 -10.69
C GLU A 131 -14.61 -11.67 -9.70
N LYS A 132 -13.40 -12.00 -9.25
CA LYS A 132 -13.16 -13.04 -8.24
C LYS A 132 -13.73 -12.66 -6.88
N TYR A 133 -13.62 -11.38 -6.50
CA TYR A 133 -14.19 -10.90 -5.25
C TYR A 133 -15.73 -10.98 -5.25
N ASP A 134 -16.38 -10.55 -6.33
CA ASP A 134 -17.83 -10.71 -6.49
C ASP A 134 -18.26 -12.18 -6.42
N LEU A 135 -17.55 -13.06 -7.12
CA LEU A 135 -17.83 -14.50 -7.08
C LEU A 135 -17.71 -15.04 -5.65
N TYR A 136 -16.61 -14.73 -4.95
CA TYR A 136 -16.40 -15.12 -3.56
C TYR A 136 -17.54 -14.67 -2.63
N LEU A 137 -17.99 -13.42 -2.77
CA LEU A 137 -19.09 -12.91 -1.96
C LEU A 137 -20.42 -13.63 -2.23
N ARG A 138 -20.64 -14.10 -3.46
CA ARG A 138 -21.84 -14.86 -3.84
C ARG A 138 -21.79 -16.33 -3.41
N THR A 139 -20.65 -16.99 -3.64
CA THR A 139 -20.53 -18.44 -3.48
C THR A 139 -20.11 -18.86 -2.09
N GLU A 140 -19.03 -18.25 -1.56
CA GLU A 140 -18.48 -18.62 -0.26
C GLU A 140 -19.18 -17.89 0.90
N CYS A 141 -19.55 -16.61 0.70
CA CYS A 141 -20.23 -15.85 1.74
C CYS A 141 -21.74 -15.90 1.63
N CYS A 142 -22.31 -16.40 0.53
CA CYS A 142 -23.76 -16.51 0.26
C CYS A 142 -24.51 -15.19 0.51
N LEU A 143 -23.91 -14.05 0.16
CA LEU A 143 -24.50 -12.74 0.44
C LEU A 143 -25.56 -12.35 -0.59
N ALA A 144 -26.58 -11.64 -0.14
CA ALA A 144 -27.58 -11.04 -1.00
C ALA A 144 -26.98 -9.95 -1.90
N SER A 145 -27.50 -9.80 -3.13
CA SER A 145 -26.99 -8.85 -4.13
C SER A 145 -26.87 -7.43 -3.61
N GLY A 146 -27.82 -6.92 -2.82
CA GLY A 146 -27.75 -5.59 -2.21
C GLY A 146 -26.57 -5.41 -1.24
N THR A 147 -26.20 -6.46 -0.50
CA THR A 147 -25.03 -6.44 0.38
C THR A 147 -23.74 -6.42 -0.43
N ILE A 148 -23.67 -7.21 -1.51
CA ILE A 148 -22.51 -7.25 -2.41
C ILE A 148 -22.27 -5.89 -3.06
N VAL A 149 -23.34 -5.25 -3.56
CA VAL A 149 -23.24 -3.88 -4.12
C VAL A 149 -22.67 -2.91 -3.08
N ASN A 150 -23.15 -2.93 -1.84
CA ASN A 150 -22.63 -2.06 -0.78
C ASN A 150 -21.15 -2.29 -0.49
N LEU A 151 -20.70 -3.55 -0.41
CA LEU A 151 -19.30 -3.89 -0.19
C LEU A 151 -18.41 -3.42 -1.36
N THR A 152 -18.89 -3.59 -2.59
CA THR A 152 -18.18 -3.13 -3.80
C THR A 152 -18.10 -1.60 -3.86
N VAL A 153 -19.17 -0.89 -3.50
CA VAL A 153 -19.18 0.58 -3.42
C VAL A 153 -18.18 1.08 -2.37
N GLN A 154 -18.11 0.41 -1.22
CA GLN A 154 -17.14 0.77 -0.18
C GLN A 154 -15.70 0.54 -0.64
N LEU A 155 -15.41 -0.59 -1.30
CA LEU A 155 -14.10 -0.84 -1.90
C LEU A 155 -13.74 0.25 -2.93
N LYS A 156 -14.68 0.60 -3.82
CA LYS A 156 -14.49 1.69 -4.79
C LYS A 156 -14.20 3.03 -4.11
N THR A 157 -14.88 3.33 -3.00
CA THR A 157 -14.62 4.54 -2.21
C THR A 157 -13.20 4.55 -1.68
N ILE A 158 -12.72 3.45 -1.08
CA ILE A 158 -11.36 3.35 -0.55
C ILE A 158 -10.32 3.54 -1.64
N VAL A 159 -10.50 2.91 -2.81
CA VAL A 159 -9.59 3.08 -3.96
C VAL A 159 -9.62 4.54 -4.45
N GLY A 160 -10.81 5.17 -4.50
CA GLY A 160 -10.94 6.57 -4.91
C GLY A 160 -10.27 7.54 -3.95
N GLU A 161 -10.40 7.34 -2.65
CA GLU A 161 -9.71 8.14 -1.62
C GLU A 161 -8.19 7.95 -1.71
N ALA A 162 -7.70 6.72 -1.89
CA ALA A 162 -6.28 6.44 -2.07
C ALA A 162 -5.69 7.13 -3.31
N ILE A 163 -6.43 7.18 -4.42
CA ILE A 163 -6.01 7.89 -5.64
C ILE A 163 -5.98 9.42 -5.39
N ALA A 164 -6.91 9.94 -4.61
CA ALA A 164 -6.97 11.37 -4.29
C ALA A 164 -5.84 11.81 -3.33
N ASP A 165 -5.38 10.90 -2.47
CA ASP A 165 -4.29 11.16 -1.53
C ASP A 165 -2.90 11.06 -2.18
N GLY A 166 -2.75 10.50 -3.40
CA GLY A 166 -1.51 10.43 -4.20
C GLY A 166 -0.98 9.06 -4.38
#